data_cef9b6637010b1541524b7ca12cbc3ad
#
_entry.id   cef9b6637010b1541524b7ca12cbc3ad
#
_cell.length_a   1.000
_cell.length_b   1.000
_cell.length_c   1.000
_cell.angle_alpha   90.00
_cell.angle_beta   90.00
_cell.angle_gamma   90.00
#
_symmetry.space_group_name_H-M   'P 1'
#
loop_
_entity.id
_entity.type
_entity.pdbx_description
1 polymer ?
#
loop_
_entity_poly.entity_id
_entity_poly.type
_entity_poly.pdbx_seq_one_letter_code
_entity_poly.pdbx_strand_id
1 'polypeptide(L)'
;MKNKIIVIVGPTAVGKTALAIEVAQRFNGGVISGDSQQVYRTLDIGTAKASPEEQAAAPHHLIDVREVTETYSAYDFVTEASQAIEEIQERGHLPIIAGGTGLYVQSLLEGYHLGGDVAHEDILTYRESLSPLTDEELFDRVAKDGIEIPQINRRRAMRALEIAHFGQDLENQAPAYEPYIICLDDDRQALYYRINRRVDLMVEQGLLEEAQWLYDNHPEVQAAKGIGYKELFPYFKGEQSLEEALEQLKQNTRRFAKRQLTWFRNRMTVHFYQIGEKGFKERVLQDIERFLNDRN
;
A
#
# COMPACT_ATOMS: atom_id res chain seq x y z
N MET A 1 -2.23 -18.39 -20.16
CA MET A 1 -1.63 -17.63 -19.03
C MET A 1 -2.23 -16.23 -18.83
N LYS A 2 -3.26 -15.86 -19.59
CA LYS A 2 -3.74 -14.46 -19.65
C LYS A 2 -4.20 -13.82 -18.33
N ASN A 3 -4.46 -14.55 -17.27
CA ASN A 3 -4.96 -13.95 -16.01
C ASN A 3 -4.12 -14.29 -14.78
N LYS A 4 -3.05 -15.09 -14.93
CA LYS A 4 -2.20 -15.46 -13.79
C LYS A 4 -1.29 -14.31 -13.40
N ILE A 5 -1.27 -14.00 -12.10
CA ILE A 5 -0.42 -12.97 -11.51
C ILE A 5 0.20 -13.47 -10.20
N ILE A 6 1.39 -12.97 -9.88
CA ILE A 6 2.02 -13.23 -8.58
C ILE A 6 1.82 -12.01 -7.69
N VAL A 7 1.47 -12.25 -6.43
CA VAL A 7 1.26 -11.18 -5.45
C VAL A 7 2.10 -11.46 -4.23
N ILE A 8 3.02 -10.55 -3.89
CA ILE A 8 3.95 -10.66 -2.77
C ILE A 8 3.58 -9.60 -1.75
N VAL A 9 2.97 -10.05 -0.66
CA VAL A 9 2.54 -9.18 0.45
C VAL A 9 3.27 -9.53 1.74
N GLY A 10 3.04 -8.75 2.77
CA GLY A 10 3.63 -8.95 4.08
C GLY A 10 3.97 -7.63 4.76
N PRO A 11 4.47 -7.66 5.99
CA PRO A 11 4.79 -6.47 6.75
C PRO A 11 5.95 -5.67 6.13
N THR A 12 6.09 -4.43 6.56
CA THR A 12 7.29 -3.65 6.21
C THR A 12 8.55 -4.34 6.76
N ALA A 13 9.67 -4.14 6.12
CA ALA A 13 11.00 -4.69 6.45
C ALA A 13 11.13 -6.24 6.32
N VAL A 14 10.18 -6.93 5.68
CA VAL A 14 10.22 -8.40 5.54
C VAL A 14 10.96 -8.88 4.27
N GLY A 15 11.33 -7.98 3.35
CA GLY A 15 12.09 -8.33 2.14
C GLY A 15 11.24 -8.56 0.88
N LYS A 16 10.04 -7.99 0.79
CA LYS A 16 9.15 -8.11 -0.39
C LYS A 16 9.81 -7.69 -1.70
N THR A 17 10.47 -6.52 -1.71
CA THR A 17 11.12 -5.97 -2.92
C THR A 17 12.18 -6.91 -3.45
N ALA A 18 13.07 -7.40 -2.60
CA ALA A 18 14.13 -8.33 -3.00
C ALA A 18 13.57 -9.63 -3.59
N LEU A 19 12.51 -10.20 -2.98
CA LEU A 19 11.85 -11.39 -3.52
C LEU A 19 11.14 -11.09 -4.85
N ALA A 20 10.47 -9.94 -4.98
CA ALA A 20 9.79 -9.56 -6.21
C ALA A 20 10.76 -9.43 -7.39
N ILE A 21 11.93 -8.83 -7.17
CA ILE A 21 13.00 -8.73 -8.17
C ILE A 21 13.50 -10.12 -8.56
N GLU A 22 13.77 -10.99 -7.59
CA GLU A 22 14.22 -12.37 -7.84
C GLU A 22 13.19 -13.17 -8.67
N VAL A 23 11.90 -13.04 -8.34
CA VAL A 23 10.80 -13.65 -9.11
C VAL A 23 10.71 -13.05 -10.51
N ALA A 24 10.84 -11.72 -10.65
CA ALA A 24 10.82 -11.05 -11.96
C ALA A 24 11.96 -11.52 -12.85
N GLN A 25 13.17 -11.65 -12.32
CA GLN A 25 14.32 -12.16 -13.05
C GLN A 25 14.16 -13.64 -13.46
N ARG A 26 13.61 -14.46 -12.57
CA ARG A 26 13.44 -15.89 -12.80
C ARG A 26 12.36 -16.21 -13.82
N PHE A 27 11.25 -15.46 -13.80
CA PHE A 27 10.05 -15.75 -14.59
C PHE A 27 9.75 -14.69 -15.65
N ASN A 28 10.72 -13.85 -15.99
CA ASN A 28 10.57 -12.76 -16.97
C ASN A 28 9.37 -11.86 -16.66
N GLY A 29 9.36 -11.29 -15.47
CA GLY A 29 8.24 -10.51 -14.94
C GLY A 29 8.47 -9.00 -14.89
N GLY A 30 7.38 -8.27 -14.63
CA GLY A 30 7.40 -6.85 -14.27
C GLY A 30 6.79 -6.65 -12.88
N VAL A 31 7.43 -5.82 -12.06
CA VAL A 31 7.02 -5.54 -10.68
C VAL A 31 6.09 -4.32 -10.66
N ILE A 32 4.96 -4.45 -9.98
CA ILE A 32 4.00 -3.37 -9.73
C ILE A 32 4.02 -3.07 -8.23
N SER A 33 4.36 -1.84 -7.85
CA SER A 33 4.37 -1.45 -6.44
C SER A 33 2.95 -1.34 -5.89
N GLY A 34 2.61 -2.17 -4.90
CA GLY A 34 1.36 -2.13 -4.13
C GLY A 34 1.51 -1.33 -2.83
N ASP A 35 2.26 -0.24 -2.86
CA ASP A 35 2.50 0.63 -1.72
C ASP A 35 1.92 2.03 -1.95
N SER A 36 1.21 2.56 -0.97
CA SER A 36 0.52 3.85 -1.06
C SER A 36 1.43 5.07 -0.90
N GLN A 37 2.70 4.88 -0.60
CA GLN A 37 3.66 5.97 -0.36
C GLN A 37 4.75 6.02 -1.42
N GLN A 38 5.14 4.90 -2.02
CA GLN A 38 6.18 4.84 -3.05
C GLN A 38 5.76 5.49 -4.38
N VAL A 39 4.50 5.83 -4.51
CA VAL A 39 3.95 6.55 -5.68
C VAL A 39 4.42 7.99 -5.77
N TYR A 40 4.84 8.59 -4.65
CA TYR A 40 5.22 9.99 -4.58
C TYR A 40 6.67 10.22 -4.97
N ARG A 41 6.90 11.13 -5.92
CA ARG A 41 8.25 11.61 -6.27
C ARG A 41 8.91 12.30 -5.10
N THR A 42 10.23 12.27 -5.05
CA THR A 42 11.07 12.91 -4.02
C THR A 42 10.98 12.33 -2.60
N LEU A 43 10.07 11.40 -2.36
CA LEU A 43 9.95 10.69 -1.08
C LEU A 43 10.52 9.27 -1.23
N ASP A 44 11.82 9.14 -1.09
CA ASP A 44 12.54 7.91 -1.42
C ASP A 44 12.94 7.12 -0.17
N ILE A 45 13.46 7.82 0.84
CA ILE A 45 14.03 7.21 2.04
C ILE A 45 12.93 6.77 2.99
N GLY A 46 12.05 7.70 3.40
CA GLY A 46 10.98 7.40 4.37
C GLY A 46 9.94 6.41 3.86
N THR A 47 9.78 6.29 2.56
CA THR A 47 8.90 5.30 1.92
C THR A 47 9.57 3.95 1.68
N ALA A 48 10.88 3.87 1.89
CA ALA A 48 11.70 2.71 1.53
C ALA A 48 11.50 2.29 0.07
N LYS A 49 11.49 3.26 -0.84
CA LYS A 49 11.33 3.05 -2.27
C LYS A 49 12.43 2.14 -2.81
N ALA A 50 12.12 1.36 -3.83
CA ALA A 50 13.13 0.58 -4.53
C ALA A 50 14.23 1.49 -5.07
N SER A 51 15.49 1.15 -4.78
CA SER A 51 16.64 1.95 -5.22
C SER A 51 16.78 1.95 -6.75
N PRO A 52 17.53 2.89 -7.31
CA PRO A 52 17.81 2.88 -8.75
C PRO A 52 18.41 1.55 -9.24
N GLU A 53 19.27 0.92 -8.43
CA GLU A 53 19.86 -0.39 -8.74
C GLU A 53 18.80 -1.50 -8.71
N GLU A 54 17.89 -1.48 -7.74
CA GLU A 54 16.77 -2.41 -7.66
C GLU A 54 15.81 -2.24 -8.83
N GLN A 55 15.51 -0.99 -9.22
CA GLN A 55 14.68 -0.70 -10.38
C GLN A 55 15.36 -1.08 -11.71
N ALA A 56 16.67 -0.98 -11.79
CA ALA A 56 17.43 -1.46 -12.96
C ALA A 56 17.48 -2.99 -13.05
N ALA A 57 17.37 -3.70 -11.92
CA ALA A 57 17.40 -5.15 -11.87
C ALA A 57 16.12 -5.84 -12.38
N ALA A 58 14.98 -5.14 -12.34
CA ALA A 58 13.69 -5.58 -12.90
C ALA A 58 12.82 -4.36 -13.25
N PRO A 59 11.97 -4.43 -14.30
CA PRO A 59 11.02 -3.37 -14.59
C PRO A 59 10.08 -3.11 -13.42
N HIS A 60 9.93 -1.85 -13.03
CA HIS A 60 9.02 -1.43 -11.97
C HIS A 60 7.94 -0.48 -12.49
N HIS A 61 6.73 -0.63 -11.98
CA HIS A 61 5.56 0.20 -12.27
C HIS A 61 5.00 0.78 -10.96
N LEU A 62 4.31 1.90 -11.05
CA LEU A 62 3.66 2.62 -9.93
C LEU A 62 4.63 3.10 -8.85
N ILE A 63 5.83 3.46 -9.27
CA ILE A 63 6.82 4.20 -8.49
C ILE A 63 6.95 5.58 -9.12
N ASP A 64 7.00 6.66 -8.32
CA ASP A 64 7.16 8.05 -8.80
C ASP A 64 6.10 8.51 -9.82
N VAL A 65 4.86 8.10 -9.64
CA VAL A 65 3.74 8.43 -10.55
C VAL A 65 2.92 9.63 -10.09
N ARG A 66 3.21 10.19 -8.91
CA ARG A 66 2.51 11.37 -8.35
C ARG A 66 3.50 12.37 -7.79
N GLU A 67 3.15 13.65 -7.90
CA GLU A 67 3.78 14.70 -7.10
C GLU A 67 3.26 14.62 -5.65
N VAL A 68 4.05 15.12 -4.69
CA VAL A 68 3.67 15.09 -3.27
C VAL A 68 2.40 15.86 -2.95
N THR A 69 2.02 16.82 -3.79
CA THR A 69 0.80 17.61 -3.65
C THR A 69 -0.45 16.92 -4.16
N GLU A 70 -0.30 15.85 -4.91
CA GLU A 70 -1.41 15.07 -5.43
C GLU A 70 -1.93 14.05 -4.42
N THR A 71 -3.17 13.63 -4.59
CA THR A 71 -3.75 12.54 -3.81
C THR A 71 -3.63 11.22 -4.55
N TYR A 72 -3.55 10.13 -3.82
CA TYR A 72 -3.57 8.78 -4.38
C TYR A 72 -4.48 7.87 -3.57
N SER A 73 -5.42 7.24 -4.23
CA SER A 73 -6.48 6.44 -3.62
C SER A 73 -6.41 4.97 -4.04
N ALA A 74 -7.24 4.13 -3.43
CA ALA A 74 -7.40 2.74 -3.87
C ALA A 74 -7.98 2.65 -5.29
N TYR A 75 -8.80 3.62 -5.72
CA TYR A 75 -9.33 3.70 -7.07
C TYR A 75 -8.21 3.95 -8.09
N ASP A 76 -7.35 4.94 -7.83
CA ASP A 76 -6.20 5.24 -8.68
C ASP A 76 -5.30 4.01 -8.80
N PHE A 77 -5.01 3.36 -7.67
CA PHE A 77 -4.21 2.14 -7.66
C PHE A 77 -4.83 1.03 -8.51
N VAL A 78 -6.13 0.73 -8.34
CA VAL A 78 -6.78 -0.35 -9.10
C VAL A 78 -6.75 -0.06 -10.59
N THR A 79 -7.04 1.18 -10.99
CA THR A 79 -7.02 1.61 -12.38
C THR A 79 -5.64 1.46 -13.00
N GLU A 80 -4.63 2.04 -12.37
CA GLU A 80 -3.26 2.05 -12.89
C GLU A 80 -2.58 0.69 -12.80
N ALA A 81 -2.85 -0.10 -11.74
CA ALA A 81 -2.33 -1.44 -11.62
C ALA A 81 -2.95 -2.39 -12.67
N SER A 82 -4.25 -2.25 -12.97
CA SER A 82 -4.89 -3.02 -14.05
C SER A 82 -4.26 -2.71 -15.40
N GLN A 83 -4.03 -1.44 -15.71
CA GLN A 83 -3.34 -1.04 -16.93
C GLN A 83 -1.91 -1.60 -16.98
N ALA A 84 -1.15 -1.49 -15.89
CA ALA A 84 0.20 -2.05 -15.83
C ALA A 84 0.22 -3.58 -16.00
N ILE A 85 -0.76 -4.29 -15.44
CA ILE A 85 -0.90 -5.75 -15.63
C ILE A 85 -1.12 -6.06 -17.12
N GLU A 86 -2.03 -5.35 -17.80
CA GLU A 86 -2.30 -5.54 -19.22
C GLU A 86 -1.04 -5.30 -20.06
N GLU A 87 -0.34 -4.19 -19.85
CA GLU A 87 0.90 -3.85 -20.56
C GLU A 87 1.99 -4.91 -20.37
N ILE A 88 2.14 -5.45 -19.16
CA ILE A 88 3.12 -6.50 -18.85
C ILE A 88 2.73 -7.80 -19.58
N GLN A 89 1.44 -8.16 -19.55
CA GLN A 89 0.94 -9.38 -20.19
C GLN A 89 0.98 -9.32 -21.73
N GLU A 90 0.72 -8.16 -22.32
CA GLU A 90 0.84 -7.94 -23.78
C GLU A 90 2.27 -8.17 -24.28
N ARG A 91 3.26 -7.86 -23.45
CA ARG A 91 4.68 -8.14 -23.73
C ARG A 91 5.07 -9.60 -23.45
N GLY A 92 4.14 -10.43 -23.02
CA GLY A 92 4.39 -11.83 -22.68
C GLY A 92 5.13 -12.02 -21.36
N HIS A 93 5.11 -11.02 -20.48
CA HIS A 93 5.77 -11.04 -19.18
C HIS A 93 4.79 -11.37 -18.05
N LEU A 94 5.32 -11.81 -16.90
CA LEU A 94 4.54 -12.16 -15.71
C LEU A 94 4.32 -10.91 -14.84
N PRO A 95 3.08 -10.48 -14.56
CA PRO A 95 2.82 -9.42 -13.60
C PRO A 95 3.09 -9.88 -12.16
N ILE A 96 3.84 -9.06 -11.42
CA ILE A 96 4.19 -9.31 -10.03
C ILE A 96 3.83 -8.08 -9.21
N ILE A 97 2.84 -8.19 -8.34
CA ILE A 97 2.47 -7.12 -7.41
C ILE A 97 3.26 -7.30 -6.13
N ALA A 98 3.97 -6.29 -5.69
CA ALA A 98 4.71 -6.32 -4.43
C ALA A 98 4.34 -5.11 -3.54
N GLY A 99 3.76 -5.36 -2.37
CA GLY A 99 3.39 -4.25 -1.50
C GLY A 99 2.82 -4.62 -0.14
N GLY A 100 2.63 -3.62 0.69
CA GLY A 100 2.11 -3.77 2.05
C GLY A 100 0.76 -3.10 2.29
N THR A 101 0.19 -2.41 1.29
CA THR A 101 -1.10 -1.72 1.40
C THR A 101 -2.23 -2.70 1.12
N GLY A 102 -2.65 -3.42 2.17
CA GLY A 102 -3.62 -4.52 2.05
C GLY A 102 -4.93 -4.13 1.38
N LEU A 103 -5.44 -2.91 1.64
CA LEU A 103 -6.65 -2.42 0.96
C LEU A 103 -6.46 -2.33 -0.57
N TYR A 104 -5.32 -1.86 -1.04
CA TYR A 104 -5.05 -1.73 -2.48
C TYR A 104 -5.06 -3.09 -3.16
N VAL A 105 -4.27 -4.01 -2.63
CA VAL A 105 -4.16 -5.37 -3.16
C VAL A 105 -5.51 -6.09 -3.13
N GLN A 106 -6.22 -6.03 -2.01
CA GLN A 106 -7.54 -6.65 -1.87
C GLN A 106 -8.55 -6.06 -2.86
N SER A 107 -8.59 -4.73 -2.99
CA SER A 107 -9.51 -4.05 -3.92
C SER A 107 -9.29 -4.49 -5.37
N LEU A 108 -8.04 -4.62 -5.80
CA LEU A 108 -7.70 -5.08 -7.14
C LEU A 108 -8.11 -6.54 -7.36
N LEU A 109 -7.81 -7.42 -6.40
CA LEU A 109 -8.01 -8.86 -6.57
C LEU A 109 -9.49 -9.28 -6.41
N GLU A 110 -10.24 -8.60 -5.56
CA GLU A 110 -11.65 -8.90 -5.30
C GLU A 110 -12.62 -8.02 -6.11
N GLY A 111 -12.08 -7.19 -7.01
CA GLY A 111 -12.89 -6.34 -7.89
C GLY A 111 -13.76 -5.35 -7.12
N TYR A 112 -13.26 -4.76 -6.04
CA TYR A 112 -14.05 -3.84 -5.23
C TYR A 112 -14.56 -2.67 -6.05
N HIS A 113 -15.85 -2.40 -5.93
CA HIS A 113 -16.45 -1.21 -6.49
C HIS A 113 -16.02 0.02 -5.68
N LEU A 114 -15.09 0.80 -6.21
CA LEU A 114 -14.45 1.91 -5.50
C LEU A 114 -15.12 3.26 -5.77
N GLY A 115 -16.28 3.29 -6.41
CA GLY A 115 -17.04 4.51 -6.66
C GLY A 115 -17.37 4.70 -8.14
N GLY A 116 -18.06 3.81 -8.74
CA GLY A 116 -18.84 3.87 -9.98
C GLY A 116 -18.40 4.78 -11.13
N ASP A 117 -19.24 4.82 -12.14
CA ASP A 117 -19.13 5.70 -13.32
C ASP A 117 -19.37 7.20 -13.01
N VAL A 118 -19.33 7.57 -11.73
CA VAL A 118 -19.44 8.98 -11.31
C VAL A 118 -18.11 9.67 -11.55
N ALA A 119 -18.16 10.78 -12.26
CA ALA A 119 -16.98 11.57 -12.54
C ALA A 119 -16.25 11.91 -11.21
N HIS A 120 -14.94 11.72 -11.19
CA HIS A 120 -14.13 11.96 -9.99
C HIS A 120 -14.33 13.38 -9.44
N GLU A 121 -14.55 14.35 -10.30
CA GLU A 121 -14.85 15.75 -9.97
C GLU A 121 -16.14 15.89 -9.15
N ASP A 122 -17.18 15.13 -9.46
CA ASP A 122 -18.43 15.17 -8.71
C ASP A 122 -18.26 14.61 -7.30
N ILE A 123 -17.47 13.55 -7.16
CA ILE A 123 -17.11 12.99 -5.84
C ILE A 123 -16.31 14.02 -5.02
N LEU A 124 -15.35 14.70 -5.62
CA LEU A 124 -14.57 15.73 -4.95
C LEU A 124 -15.46 16.90 -4.52
N THR A 125 -16.32 17.39 -5.41
CA THR A 125 -17.27 18.46 -5.12
C THR A 125 -18.21 18.09 -3.95
N TYR A 126 -18.71 16.87 -3.94
CA TYR A 126 -19.54 16.40 -2.84
C TYR A 126 -18.76 16.30 -1.51
N ARG A 127 -17.51 15.82 -1.54
CA ARG A 127 -16.62 15.80 -0.37
C ARG A 127 -16.35 17.19 0.17
N GLU A 128 -16.10 18.15 -0.72
CA GLU A 128 -15.93 19.55 -0.33
C GLU A 128 -17.17 20.10 0.38
N SER A 129 -18.37 19.74 -0.07
CA SER A 129 -19.62 20.12 0.59
C SER A 129 -19.79 19.52 1.99
N LEU A 130 -19.20 18.34 2.24
CA LEU A 130 -19.22 17.68 3.54
C LEU A 130 -18.08 18.17 4.48
N SER A 131 -17.04 18.72 3.91
CA SER A 131 -15.82 19.10 4.64
C SER A 131 -16.04 20.10 5.79
N PRO A 132 -16.94 21.12 5.66
CA PRO A 132 -17.23 22.07 6.74
C PRO A 132 -17.99 21.48 7.91
N LEU A 133 -18.64 20.33 7.74
CA LEU A 133 -19.45 19.72 8.79
C LEU A 133 -18.57 19.18 9.92
N THR A 134 -19.06 19.27 11.14
CA THR A 134 -18.47 18.61 12.31
C THR A 134 -18.63 17.09 12.23
N ASP A 135 -17.89 16.35 13.04
CA ASP A 135 -18.03 14.89 13.09
C ASP A 135 -19.43 14.48 13.55
N GLU A 136 -20.01 15.21 14.50
CA GLU A 136 -21.37 14.98 14.99
C GLU A 136 -22.42 15.18 13.89
N GLU A 137 -22.34 16.27 13.13
CA GLU A 137 -23.24 16.54 12.00
C GLU A 137 -23.12 15.49 10.90
N LEU A 138 -21.91 15.00 10.63
CA LEU A 138 -21.68 13.90 9.67
C LEU A 138 -22.29 12.59 10.16
N PHE A 139 -22.13 12.27 11.45
CA PHE A 139 -22.67 11.04 12.03
C PHE A 139 -24.20 11.06 12.09
N ASP A 140 -24.78 12.22 12.39
CA ASP A 140 -26.22 12.44 12.35
C ASP A 140 -26.81 12.26 10.95
N ARG A 141 -26.10 12.72 9.91
CA ARG A 141 -26.52 12.49 8.52
C ARG A 141 -26.50 11.00 8.16
N VAL A 142 -25.41 10.31 8.51
CA VAL A 142 -25.29 8.86 8.31
C VAL A 142 -26.44 8.11 8.98
N ALA A 143 -26.77 8.48 10.23
CA ALA A 143 -27.88 7.88 10.97
C ALA A 143 -29.25 8.18 10.36
N LYS A 144 -29.48 9.40 9.85
CA LYS A 144 -30.71 9.79 9.15
C LYS A 144 -30.93 9.01 7.87
N ASP A 145 -29.85 8.69 7.15
CA ASP A 145 -29.88 7.88 5.92
C ASP A 145 -30.02 6.38 6.23
N GLY A 146 -30.15 5.99 7.51
CA GLY A 146 -30.31 4.59 7.93
C GLY A 146 -29.06 3.72 7.73
N ILE A 147 -27.89 4.34 7.63
CA ILE A 147 -26.62 3.64 7.37
C ILE A 147 -25.97 3.24 8.69
N GLU A 148 -25.74 1.95 8.88
CA GLU A 148 -25.01 1.42 10.03
C GLU A 148 -23.53 1.26 9.71
N ILE A 149 -22.65 1.93 10.47
CA ILE A 149 -21.20 1.84 10.31
C ILE A 149 -20.56 1.36 11.61
N PRO A 150 -19.99 0.15 11.65
CA PRO A 150 -19.20 -0.31 12.79
C PRO A 150 -18.01 0.63 13.02
N GLN A 151 -17.83 1.12 14.25
CA GLN A 151 -16.74 2.04 14.62
C GLN A 151 -16.68 3.26 13.70
N ILE A 152 -17.77 4.01 13.63
CA ILE A 152 -17.87 5.21 12.80
C ILE A 152 -16.73 6.20 13.13
N ASN A 153 -16.20 6.83 12.10
CA ASN A 153 -15.28 7.97 12.16
C ASN A 153 -15.54 8.87 10.96
N ARG A 154 -15.00 10.10 10.97
CA ARG A 154 -15.19 11.10 9.92
C ARG A 154 -15.02 10.51 8.51
N ARG A 155 -13.89 9.82 8.25
CA ARG A 155 -13.60 9.25 6.92
C ARG A 155 -14.63 8.20 6.49
N ARG A 156 -15.05 7.32 7.41
CA ARG A 156 -16.07 6.30 7.14
C ARG A 156 -17.44 6.94 6.94
N ALA A 157 -17.78 7.95 7.72
CA ALA A 157 -19.03 8.69 7.57
C ALA A 157 -19.09 9.39 6.20
N MET A 158 -18.08 10.14 5.83
CA MET A 158 -18.01 10.80 4.52
C MET A 158 -18.13 9.79 3.38
N ARG A 159 -17.41 8.67 3.46
CA ARG A 159 -17.49 7.62 2.42
C ARG A 159 -18.87 6.96 2.33
N ALA A 160 -19.53 6.75 3.45
CA ALA A 160 -20.87 6.19 3.46
C ALA A 160 -21.89 7.15 2.85
N LEU A 161 -21.78 8.44 3.16
CA LEU A 161 -22.61 9.49 2.55
C LEU A 161 -22.36 9.63 1.04
N GLU A 162 -21.10 9.51 0.58
CA GLU A 162 -20.77 9.46 -0.86
C GLU A 162 -21.47 8.27 -1.53
N ILE A 163 -21.34 7.09 -0.94
CA ILE A 163 -21.98 5.88 -1.46
C ILE A 163 -23.50 6.06 -1.49
N ALA A 164 -24.12 6.62 -0.46
CA ALA A 164 -25.56 6.87 -0.44
C ALA A 164 -26.00 7.93 -1.46
N HIS A 165 -25.18 8.95 -1.69
CA HIS A 165 -25.50 10.06 -2.60
C HIS A 165 -25.40 9.68 -4.07
N PHE A 166 -24.31 9.02 -4.43
CA PHE A 166 -24.06 8.61 -5.83
C PHE A 166 -24.53 7.18 -6.09
N GLY A 167 -24.98 6.52 -5.04
CA GLY A 167 -25.02 5.17 -4.94
C GLY A 167 -26.01 4.39 -5.57
N GLN A 168 -25.60 3.43 -6.11
CA GLN A 168 -26.39 2.40 -6.61
C GLN A 168 -25.66 1.13 -6.58
N ASP A 169 -26.25 0.07 -6.80
CA ASP A 169 -25.83 -1.31 -6.98
C ASP A 169 -24.30 -1.48 -7.09
N LEU A 170 -23.63 -1.25 -5.94
CA LEU A 170 -22.18 -1.32 -5.82
C LEU A 170 -21.78 -2.77 -5.60
N GLU A 171 -22.18 -3.64 -6.54
CA GLU A 171 -21.68 -5.01 -6.54
C GLU A 171 -20.21 -5.02 -6.95
N ASN A 172 -19.40 -5.77 -6.20
CA ASN A 172 -18.03 -6.03 -6.61
C ASN A 172 -18.01 -6.75 -7.96
N GLN A 173 -17.10 -6.37 -8.82
CA GLN A 173 -16.93 -7.06 -10.10
C GLN A 173 -16.37 -8.46 -9.85
N ALA A 174 -16.61 -9.37 -10.79
CA ALA A 174 -15.98 -10.68 -10.73
C ALA A 174 -14.46 -10.54 -10.75
N PRO A 175 -13.71 -11.36 -9.99
CA PRO A 175 -12.26 -11.33 -10.01
C PRO A 175 -11.71 -11.49 -11.43
N ALA A 176 -10.90 -10.53 -11.89
CA ALA A 176 -10.33 -10.53 -13.22
C ALA A 176 -9.07 -11.40 -13.33
N TYR A 177 -8.43 -11.69 -12.21
CA TYR A 177 -7.13 -12.33 -12.15
C TYR A 177 -7.17 -13.64 -11.38
N GLU A 178 -6.25 -14.54 -11.73
CA GLU A 178 -5.92 -15.76 -10.99
C GLU A 178 -4.62 -15.50 -10.21
N PRO A 179 -4.70 -15.08 -8.94
CA PRO A 179 -3.52 -14.70 -8.18
C PRO A 179 -2.92 -15.88 -7.42
N TYR A 180 -1.59 -15.97 -7.39
CA TYR A 180 -0.87 -16.70 -6.36
C TYR A 180 -0.34 -15.71 -5.33
N ILE A 181 -0.92 -15.73 -4.13
CA ILE A 181 -0.66 -14.72 -3.11
C ILE A 181 0.31 -15.27 -2.06
N ILE A 182 1.51 -14.72 -2.05
CA ILE A 182 2.62 -15.03 -1.15
C ILE A 182 2.63 -13.99 -0.03
N CYS A 183 2.45 -14.41 1.20
CA CYS A 183 2.59 -13.55 2.37
C CYS A 183 3.89 -13.89 3.11
N LEU A 184 4.86 -12.99 3.03
CA LEU A 184 6.08 -13.13 3.81
C LEU A 184 5.81 -12.78 5.28
N ASP A 185 6.31 -13.61 6.18
CA ASP A 185 6.24 -13.41 7.61
C ASP A 185 7.60 -13.74 8.25
N ASP A 186 7.80 -13.35 9.50
CA ASP A 186 9.00 -13.65 10.25
C ASP A 186 8.68 -13.77 11.74
N ASP A 187 9.64 -14.31 12.50
CA ASP A 187 9.60 -14.18 13.94
C ASP A 187 9.41 -12.73 14.36
N ARG A 188 8.53 -12.52 15.32
CA ARG A 188 8.13 -11.18 15.75
C ARG A 188 9.33 -10.34 16.24
N GLN A 189 10.25 -10.95 16.97
CA GLN A 189 11.40 -10.23 17.51
C GLN A 189 12.39 -9.91 16.40
N ALA A 190 12.62 -10.85 15.48
CA ALA A 190 13.44 -10.64 14.29
C ALA A 190 12.90 -9.53 13.40
N LEU A 191 11.59 -9.53 13.15
CA LEU A 191 10.94 -8.47 12.38
C LEU A 191 11.07 -7.10 13.06
N TYR A 192 10.86 -7.01 14.38
CA TYR A 192 10.99 -5.76 15.12
C TYR A 192 12.41 -5.25 15.15
N TYR A 193 13.40 -6.12 15.26
CA TYR A 193 14.79 -5.76 15.13
C TYR A 193 15.12 -5.16 13.76
N ARG A 194 14.63 -5.78 12.67
CA ARG A 194 14.80 -5.26 11.30
C ARG A 194 14.13 -3.91 11.10
N ILE A 195 12.92 -3.73 11.64
CA ILE A 195 12.21 -2.45 11.58
C ILE A 195 13.03 -1.36 12.25
N ASN A 196 13.50 -1.60 13.48
CA ASN A 196 14.27 -0.61 14.22
C ASN A 196 15.56 -0.26 13.48
N ARG A 197 16.31 -1.28 13.05
CA ARG A 197 17.56 -1.07 12.29
C ARG A 197 17.31 -0.34 10.97
N ARG A 198 16.19 -0.60 10.30
CA ARG A 198 15.82 0.10 9.06
C ARG A 198 15.61 1.59 9.31
N VAL A 199 14.95 1.96 10.41
CA VAL A 199 14.78 3.37 10.78
C VAL A 199 16.13 4.04 11.02
N ASP A 200 17.04 3.37 11.73
CA ASP A 200 18.39 3.90 11.95
C ASP A 200 19.13 4.12 10.62
N LEU A 201 19.08 3.15 9.70
CA LEU A 201 19.66 3.28 8.36
C LEU A 201 19.02 4.41 7.53
N MET A 202 17.71 4.60 7.62
CA MET A 202 17.03 5.70 6.94
C MET A 202 17.54 7.06 7.44
N VAL A 203 17.79 7.21 8.73
CA VAL A 203 18.38 8.43 9.29
C VAL A 203 19.78 8.65 8.74
N GLU A 204 20.62 7.61 8.69
CA GLU A 204 21.95 7.67 8.09
C GLU A 204 21.93 8.04 6.59
N GLN A 205 20.86 7.68 5.88
CA GLN A 205 20.66 7.95 4.45
C GLN A 205 20.07 9.33 4.15
N GLY A 206 19.65 10.10 5.16
CA GLY A 206 19.11 11.45 4.97
C GLY A 206 17.61 11.57 5.18
N LEU A 207 16.99 10.67 5.96
CA LEU A 207 15.55 10.76 6.28
C LEU A 207 15.17 12.11 6.89
N LEU A 208 16.04 12.70 7.71
CA LEU A 208 15.74 13.98 8.38
C LEU A 208 15.63 15.12 7.36
N GLU A 209 16.53 15.17 6.39
CA GLU A 209 16.54 16.16 5.32
C GLU A 209 15.31 16.02 4.42
N GLU A 210 14.95 14.79 4.02
CA GLU A 210 13.75 14.49 3.23
C GLU A 210 12.47 14.89 3.98
N ALA A 211 12.37 14.54 5.26
CA ALA A 211 11.23 14.87 6.10
C ALA A 211 11.13 16.37 6.42
N GLN A 212 12.27 17.06 6.63
CA GLN A 212 12.32 18.50 6.83
C GLN A 212 11.85 19.25 5.60
N TRP A 213 12.32 18.83 4.41
CA TRP A 213 11.85 19.41 3.14
C TRP A 213 10.33 19.28 3.00
N LEU A 214 9.77 18.11 3.31
CA LEU A 214 8.32 17.89 3.23
C LEU A 214 7.56 18.74 4.26
N TYR A 215 8.09 18.87 5.47
CA TYR A 215 7.53 19.71 6.52
C TYR A 215 7.52 21.20 6.14
N ASP A 216 8.62 21.70 5.59
CA ASP A 216 8.76 23.12 5.26
C ASP A 216 7.90 23.55 4.05
N ASN A 217 7.70 22.64 3.08
CA ASN A 217 7.04 22.96 1.83
C ASN A 217 5.59 22.43 1.74
N HIS A 218 5.29 21.27 2.32
CA HIS A 218 4.04 20.56 2.11
C HIS A 218 3.55 19.81 3.36
N PRO A 219 3.37 20.45 4.55
CA PRO A 219 3.08 19.75 5.80
C PRO A 219 1.69 19.10 5.86
N GLU A 220 0.72 19.58 5.08
CA GLU A 220 -0.68 19.15 5.16
C GLU A 220 -1.11 18.15 4.08
N VAL A 221 -0.24 17.85 3.11
CA VAL A 221 -0.55 16.96 2.00
C VAL A 221 -0.75 15.51 2.48
N GLN A 222 -1.36 14.69 1.63
CA GLN A 222 -1.59 13.28 1.94
C GLN A 222 -0.27 12.52 2.18
N ALA A 223 0.75 12.78 1.38
CA ALA A 223 2.07 12.18 1.50
C ALA A 223 2.71 12.41 2.88
N ALA A 224 2.54 13.61 3.44
CA ALA A 224 3.07 14.00 4.75
C ALA A 224 2.45 13.22 5.93
N LYS A 225 1.30 12.60 5.74
CA LYS A 225 0.63 11.76 6.75
C LYS A 225 1.19 10.33 6.81
N GLY A 226 2.14 10.00 5.95
CA GLY A 226 2.85 8.72 5.94
C GLY A 226 3.65 8.49 7.22
N ILE A 227 3.85 7.21 7.55
CA ILE A 227 4.79 6.80 8.59
C ILE A 227 6.20 7.10 8.08
N GLY A 228 7.01 7.72 8.90
CA GLY A 228 8.34 8.18 8.53
C GLY A 228 8.45 9.70 8.50
N TYR A 229 7.35 10.40 8.22
CA TYR A 229 7.35 11.86 8.12
C TYR A 229 6.61 12.50 9.30
N LYS A 230 5.36 12.17 9.50
CA LYS A 230 4.52 12.79 10.55
C LYS A 230 5.08 12.65 11.97
N GLU A 231 5.85 11.63 12.24
CA GLU A 231 6.50 11.40 13.53
C GLU A 231 7.66 12.38 13.78
N LEU A 232 8.27 12.92 12.71
CA LEU A 232 9.38 13.88 12.79
C LEU A 232 8.89 15.33 12.85
N PHE A 233 7.65 15.63 12.48
CA PHE A 233 7.12 16.99 12.47
C PHE A 233 7.11 17.66 13.86
N PRO A 234 6.75 17.00 14.98
CA PRO A 234 6.89 17.60 16.30
C PRO A 234 8.33 17.93 16.68
N TYR A 235 9.32 17.15 16.22
CA TYR A 235 10.72 17.50 16.40
C TYR A 235 11.10 18.80 15.65
N PHE A 236 10.66 18.96 14.40
CA PHE A 236 10.90 20.18 13.62
C PHE A 236 10.22 21.41 14.22
N LYS A 237 9.10 21.22 14.92
CA LYS A 237 8.42 22.28 15.69
C LYS A 237 9.10 22.60 17.03
N GLY A 238 10.09 21.83 17.46
CA GLY A 238 10.70 21.96 18.78
C GLY A 238 9.85 21.45 19.95
N GLU A 239 8.82 20.64 19.67
CA GLU A 239 7.88 20.09 20.66
C GLU A 239 8.40 18.81 21.33
N GLN A 240 9.39 18.14 20.73
CA GLN A 240 10.02 16.93 21.25
C GLN A 240 11.48 16.81 20.78
N SER A 241 12.25 15.93 21.42
CA SER A 241 13.60 15.62 21.00
C SER A 241 13.62 14.71 19.76
N LEU A 242 14.75 14.67 19.04
CA LEU A 242 14.93 13.73 17.93
C LEU A 242 14.85 12.27 18.39
N GLU A 243 15.42 11.95 19.56
CA GLU A 243 15.39 10.61 20.12
C GLU A 243 13.96 10.13 20.36
N GLU A 244 13.09 10.97 20.94
CA GLU A 244 11.66 10.69 21.14
C GLU A 244 10.94 10.49 19.82
N ALA A 245 11.21 11.35 18.82
CA ALA A 245 10.61 11.24 17.49
C ALA A 245 10.97 9.92 16.79
N LEU A 246 12.23 9.53 16.85
CA LEU A 246 12.71 8.28 16.25
C LEU A 246 12.17 7.04 16.98
N GLU A 247 12.07 7.06 18.31
CA GLU A 247 11.46 5.94 19.02
C GLU A 247 9.96 5.83 18.73
N GLN A 248 9.26 6.96 18.60
CA GLN A 248 7.87 6.99 18.17
C GLN A 248 7.71 6.43 16.76
N LEU A 249 8.61 6.78 15.85
CA LEU A 249 8.64 6.26 14.48
C LEU A 249 8.83 4.73 14.47
N LYS A 250 9.82 4.21 15.22
CA LYS A 250 10.06 2.76 15.37
C LYS A 250 8.82 2.07 15.91
N GLN A 251 8.19 2.62 16.95
CA GLN A 251 6.99 2.05 17.56
C GLN A 251 5.80 2.03 16.57
N ASN A 252 5.56 3.13 15.86
CA ASN A 252 4.47 3.23 14.90
C ASN A 252 4.68 2.29 13.71
N THR A 253 5.93 2.10 13.28
CA THR A 253 6.28 1.15 12.22
C THR A 253 6.04 -0.30 12.66
N ARG A 254 6.41 -0.66 13.90
CA ARG A 254 6.09 -1.99 14.48
C ARG A 254 4.57 -2.23 14.55
N ARG A 255 3.81 -1.23 14.97
CA ARG A 255 2.33 -1.29 14.99
C ARG A 255 1.74 -1.41 13.59
N PHE A 256 2.33 -0.72 12.61
CA PHE A 256 1.92 -0.83 11.22
C PHE A 256 2.17 -2.22 10.65
N ALA A 257 3.34 -2.79 10.88
CA ALA A 257 3.67 -4.16 10.49
C ALA A 257 2.66 -5.18 11.07
N LYS A 258 2.28 -5.03 12.35
CA LYS A 258 1.25 -5.86 12.96
C LYS A 258 -0.11 -5.71 12.26
N ARG A 259 -0.53 -4.48 11.91
CA ARG A 259 -1.79 -4.26 11.19
C ARG A 259 -1.76 -4.88 9.80
N GLN A 260 -0.63 -4.80 9.08
CA GLN A 260 -0.48 -5.44 7.77
C GLN A 260 -0.66 -6.96 7.86
N LEU A 261 0.03 -7.63 8.79
CA LEU A 261 -0.13 -9.09 9.00
C LEU A 261 -1.55 -9.46 9.40
N THR A 262 -2.18 -8.69 10.28
CA THR A 262 -3.57 -8.91 10.68
C THR A 262 -4.52 -8.78 9.49
N TRP A 263 -4.28 -7.81 8.60
CA TRP A 263 -5.07 -7.66 7.38
C TRP A 263 -4.97 -8.88 6.49
N PHE A 264 -3.76 -9.28 6.11
CA PHE A 264 -3.55 -10.41 5.21
C PHE A 264 -4.06 -11.72 5.80
N ARG A 265 -3.88 -11.92 7.10
CA ARG A 265 -4.31 -13.14 7.80
C ARG A 265 -5.83 -13.28 7.90
N ASN A 266 -6.54 -12.16 8.08
CA ASN A 266 -7.98 -12.18 8.38
C ASN A 266 -8.87 -11.87 7.18
N ARG A 267 -8.32 -11.30 6.11
CA ARG A 267 -9.12 -10.77 4.99
C ARG A 267 -8.77 -11.36 3.63
N MET A 268 -7.70 -12.11 3.53
CA MET A 268 -7.25 -12.65 2.25
C MET A 268 -6.82 -14.11 2.41
N THR A 269 -7.02 -14.89 1.37
CA THR A 269 -6.49 -16.26 1.31
C THR A 269 -5.08 -16.20 0.76
N VAL A 270 -4.07 -16.41 1.61
CA VAL A 270 -2.66 -16.25 1.26
C VAL A 270 -1.83 -17.45 1.68
N HIS A 271 -0.73 -17.68 0.97
CA HIS A 271 0.28 -18.67 1.32
C HIS A 271 1.37 -18.03 2.18
N PHE A 272 1.47 -18.41 3.45
CA PHE A 272 2.47 -17.87 4.37
C PHE A 272 3.83 -18.54 4.21
N TYR A 273 4.88 -17.73 4.16
CA TYR A 273 6.28 -18.19 4.13
C TYR A 273 7.07 -17.47 5.21
N GLN A 274 7.70 -18.27 6.08
CA GLN A 274 8.58 -17.76 7.14
C GLN A 274 9.97 -17.51 6.56
N ILE A 275 10.40 -16.26 6.50
CA ILE A 275 11.66 -15.91 5.85
C ILE A 275 12.90 -16.38 6.63
N GLY A 276 12.75 -16.66 7.94
CA GLY A 276 13.80 -17.28 8.77
C GLY A 276 14.03 -18.77 8.49
N GLU A 277 13.12 -19.42 7.76
CA GLU A 277 13.28 -20.85 7.44
C GLU A 277 14.28 -21.07 6.31
N LYS A 278 15.15 -22.06 6.49
CA LYS A 278 16.12 -22.44 5.45
C LYS A 278 15.39 -22.90 4.17
N GLY A 279 15.79 -22.37 3.04
CA GLY A 279 15.24 -22.75 1.74
C GLY A 279 13.85 -22.16 1.46
N PHE A 280 13.40 -21.12 2.18
CA PHE A 280 12.09 -20.52 1.94
C PHE A 280 11.98 -19.95 0.51
N LYS A 281 13.02 -19.35 -0.02
CA LYS A 281 13.02 -18.77 -1.36
C LYS A 281 12.87 -19.84 -2.43
N GLU A 282 13.60 -20.92 -2.32
CA GLU A 282 13.52 -22.06 -3.23
C GLU A 282 12.11 -22.65 -3.23
N ARG A 283 11.47 -22.75 -2.05
CA ARG A 283 10.05 -23.20 -1.95
C ARG A 283 9.12 -22.23 -2.66
N VAL A 284 9.28 -20.93 -2.42
CA VAL A 284 8.46 -19.90 -3.10
C VAL A 284 8.58 -20.04 -4.61
N LEU A 285 9.79 -20.14 -5.14
CA LEU A 285 10.04 -20.26 -6.59
C LEU A 285 9.44 -21.54 -7.17
N GLN A 286 9.55 -22.68 -6.47
CA GLN A 286 8.95 -23.94 -6.88
C GLN A 286 7.41 -23.90 -6.86
N ASP A 287 6.82 -23.24 -5.87
CA ASP A 287 5.37 -23.12 -5.77
C ASP A 287 4.83 -22.18 -6.85
N ILE A 288 5.54 -21.09 -7.18
CA ILE A 288 5.23 -20.24 -8.33
C ILE A 288 5.31 -21.05 -9.64
N GLU A 289 6.37 -21.85 -9.84
CA GLU A 289 6.54 -22.64 -11.04
C GLU A 289 5.39 -23.66 -11.20
N ARG A 290 4.99 -24.33 -10.13
CA ARG A 290 3.80 -25.20 -10.13
C ARG A 290 2.53 -24.44 -10.51
N PHE A 291 2.27 -23.30 -9.86
CA PHE A 291 1.12 -22.47 -10.16
C PHE A 291 1.08 -22.04 -11.62
N LEU A 292 2.21 -21.62 -12.19
CA LEU A 292 2.28 -21.19 -13.58
C LEU A 292 2.06 -22.34 -14.58
N ASN A 293 2.53 -23.55 -14.24
CA ASN A 293 2.41 -24.75 -15.08
C ASN A 293 1.06 -25.46 -14.95
N ASP A 294 0.29 -25.17 -13.88
CA ASP A 294 -1.04 -25.75 -13.68
C ASP A 294 -1.96 -25.27 -14.82
N ARG A 295 -2.39 -26.20 -15.65
CA ARG A 295 -3.34 -25.95 -16.76
C ARG A 295 -4.74 -26.27 -16.25
N ASN A 296 -5.44 -25.27 -15.67
CA ASN A 296 -6.87 -25.36 -15.48
C ASN A 296 -7.62 -25.17 -16.79
#